data_3f36cad9b2e729097b0553b1650a42cf
#
_entry.id   3f36cad9b2e729097b0553b1650a42cf
#
_cell.length_a   1.000
_cell.length_b   1.000
_cell.length_c   1.000
_cell.angle_alpha   90.00
_cell.angle_beta   90.00
_cell.angle_gamma   90.00
#
_symmetry.space_group_name_H-M   'P 1'
#
loop_
_entity.id
_entity.type
_entity.pdbx_description
1 polymer ?
#
loop_
_entity_poly.entity_id
_entity_poly.type
_entity_poly.pdbx_seq_one_letter_code
_entity_poly.pdbx_strand_id
1 'polypeptide(L)'
;MTTRYEVAPGYRVNVRSGPSTQYPVVRSLAPGATVAIKCQKYGEWVSGPYGTTNIWDNIAAGEYLSDAYVHTGSDGMVAPRCA
;
A
#
# COMPACT_ATOMS: atom_id res chain seq x y z
N MET A 1 -10.73 4.03 16.82
CA MET A 1 -11.32 3.60 15.52
C MET A 1 -10.26 3.67 14.46
N THR A 2 -10.11 2.62 13.65
CA THR A 2 -9.07 2.56 12.63
C THR A 2 -9.64 3.03 11.29
N THR A 3 -8.95 3.98 10.66
CA THR A 3 -9.32 4.43 9.32
C THR A 3 -8.93 3.35 8.31
N ARG A 4 -9.84 3.02 7.41
CA ARG A 4 -9.58 2.08 6.34
C ARG A 4 -9.62 2.80 5.01
N TYR A 5 -8.78 2.36 4.09
CA TYR A 5 -8.67 2.96 2.76
C TYR A 5 -8.94 1.89 1.71
N GLU A 6 -9.62 2.28 0.64
CA GLU A 6 -9.94 1.36 -0.43
C GLU A 6 -8.77 1.22 -1.39
N VAL A 7 -8.44 -0.02 -1.78
CA VAL A 7 -7.49 -0.24 -2.87
C VAL A 7 -8.20 0.01 -4.21
N ALA A 8 -7.41 0.26 -5.25
CA ALA A 8 -7.95 0.67 -6.55
C ALA A 8 -8.98 -0.34 -7.07
N PRO A 9 -10.19 0.10 -7.41
CA PRO A 9 -11.16 -0.77 -8.05
C PRO A 9 -10.67 -1.16 -9.45
N GLY A 10 -10.98 -2.37 -9.86
CA GLY A 10 -10.55 -2.87 -11.16
C GLY A 10 -9.13 -3.44 -11.18
N TYR A 11 -8.43 -3.43 -10.06
CA TYR A 11 -7.08 -3.97 -9.95
C TYR A 11 -7.03 -5.02 -8.86
N ARG A 12 -6.27 -6.10 -9.13
CA ARG A 12 -5.88 -7.04 -8.08
C ARG A 12 -4.51 -6.59 -7.61
N VAL A 13 -4.41 -6.17 -6.36
CA VAL A 13 -3.20 -5.55 -5.83
C VAL A 13 -2.38 -6.58 -5.05
N ASN A 14 -1.11 -6.72 -5.40
CA ASN A 14 -0.21 -7.64 -4.73
C ASN A 14 0.30 -7.05 -3.42
N VAL A 15 0.26 -7.85 -2.36
CA VAL A 15 0.86 -7.54 -1.06
C VAL A 15 2.17 -8.29 -0.99
N ARG A 16 3.25 -7.58 -0.69
CA ARG A 16 4.61 -8.13 -0.71
C ARG A 16 5.19 -8.14 0.69
N SER A 17 6.24 -8.93 0.89
CA SER A 17 6.89 -9.04 2.20
C SER A 17 7.78 -7.84 2.54
N GLY A 18 7.96 -6.91 1.63
CA GLY A 18 8.75 -5.70 1.84
C GLY A 18 8.38 -4.62 0.84
N PRO A 19 8.95 -3.42 0.96
CA PRO A 19 8.53 -2.25 0.19
C PRO A 19 9.16 -2.19 -1.20
N SER A 20 9.02 -3.25 -1.98
CA SER A 20 9.57 -3.32 -3.34
C SER A 20 8.95 -4.48 -4.09
N THR A 21 8.90 -4.36 -5.41
CA THR A 21 8.47 -5.46 -6.29
C THR A 21 9.51 -6.60 -6.33
N GLN A 22 10.69 -6.39 -5.74
CA GLN A 22 11.72 -7.43 -5.60
C GLN A 22 11.38 -8.42 -4.48
N TYR A 23 10.52 -8.04 -3.55
CA TYR A 23 10.08 -8.95 -2.50
C TYR A 23 8.97 -9.86 -2.98
N PRO A 24 8.90 -11.10 -2.46
CA PRO A 24 7.85 -12.02 -2.88
C PRO A 24 6.45 -11.53 -2.52
N VAL A 25 5.48 -11.94 -3.34
CA VAL A 25 4.06 -11.68 -3.08
C VAL A 25 3.61 -12.65 -2.00
N VAL A 26 3.05 -12.13 -0.91
CA VAL A 26 2.54 -12.96 0.18
C VAL A 26 1.04 -13.22 0.06
N ARG A 27 0.31 -12.32 -0.59
CA ARG A 27 -1.11 -12.51 -0.95
C ARG A 27 -1.51 -11.38 -1.89
N SER A 28 -2.73 -11.45 -2.41
CA SER A 28 -3.26 -10.35 -3.21
C SER A 28 -4.63 -9.93 -2.68
N LEU A 29 -4.97 -8.67 -2.95
CA LEU A 29 -6.23 -8.08 -2.53
C LEU A 29 -7.16 -7.99 -3.73
N ALA A 30 -8.44 -8.33 -3.51
CA ALA A 30 -9.46 -8.19 -4.55
C ALA A 30 -9.70 -6.71 -4.86
N PRO A 31 -10.16 -6.39 -6.08
CA PRO A 31 -10.51 -5.00 -6.41
C PRO A 31 -11.51 -4.43 -5.40
N GLY A 32 -11.23 -3.22 -4.93
CA GLY A 32 -12.11 -2.53 -3.99
C GLY A 32 -11.97 -2.98 -2.53
N ALA A 33 -11.08 -3.91 -2.22
CA ALA A 33 -10.84 -4.28 -0.83
C ALA A 33 -10.38 -3.07 -0.02
N THR A 34 -10.60 -3.08 1.29
CA THR A 34 -10.12 -2.00 2.17
C THR A 34 -8.98 -2.50 3.04
N VAL A 35 -8.08 -1.57 3.39
CA VAL A 35 -6.94 -1.88 4.23
C VAL A 35 -6.80 -0.82 5.32
N ALA A 36 -6.31 -1.22 6.48
CA ALA A 36 -5.92 -0.31 7.54
C ALA A 36 -4.41 -0.16 7.47
N ILE A 37 -3.93 1.07 7.34
CA ILE A 37 -2.50 1.35 7.21
C ILE A 37 -1.93 1.56 8.61
N LYS A 38 -1.02 0.68 9.02
CA LYS A 38 -0.39 0.75 10.35
C LYS A 38 0.77 1.72 10.38
N CYS A 39 1.60 1.69 9.34
CA CYS A 39 2.72 2.60 9.17
C CYS A 39 3.09 2.64 7.70
N GLN A 40 3.93 3.59 7.33
CA GLN A 40 4.35 3.74 5.93
C GLN A 40 5.86 3.94 5.89
N LYS A 41 6.47 3.49 4.81
CA LYS A 41 7.90 3.68 4.60
C LYS A 41 8.19 3.86 3.12
N TYR A 42 9.34 4.46 2.83
CA TYR A 42 9.79 4.64 1.46
C TYR A 42 10.41 3.35 0.94
N GLY A 43 10.20 3.10 -0.33
CA GLY A 43 10.78 1.95 -1.01
C GLY A 43 10.88 2.22 -2.49
N GLU A 44 10.57 1.21 -3.30
CA GLU A 44 10.65 1.32 -4.75
C GLU A 44 9.60 2.29 -5.28
N TRP A 45 9.97 3.09 -6.29
CA TRP A 45 9.03 3.95 -6.98
C TRP A 45 8.08 3.11 -7.83
N VAL A 46 6.78 3.39 -7.72
CA VAL A 46 5.73 2.68 -8.44
C VAL A 46 4.76 3.70 -9.01
N SER A 47 4.36 3.49 -10.25
CA SER A 47 3.29 4.27 -10.88
C SER A 47 2.02 3.44 -10.87
N GLY A 48 0.93 4.01 -10.41
CA GLY A 48 -0.36 3.33 -10.32
C GLY A 48 -1.51 4.30 -10.54
N PRO A 49 -2.75 3.84 -10.33
CA PRO A 49 -3.93 4.65 -10.63
C PRO A 49 -4.03 5.94 -9.82
N TYR A 50 -3.40 6.00 -8.66
CA TYR A 50 -3.43 7.19 -7.81
C TYR A 50 -2.14 8.00 -7.85
N GLY A 51 -1.29 7.75 -8.86
CA GLY A 51 -0.08 8.53 -9.09
C GLY A 51 1.19 7.73 -8.96
N THR A 52 2.32 8.42 -8.99
CA THR A 52 3.64 7.82 -8.86
C THR A 52 4.18 8.17 -7.48
N THR A 53 4.61 7.15 -6.72
CA THR A 53 5.08 7.36 -5.37
C THR A 53 6.08 6.27 -4.99
N ASN A 54 6.93 6.57 -4.01
CA ASN A 54 7.79 5.56 -3.40
C ASN A 54 7.33 5.21 -1.98
N ILE A 55 6.09 5.61 -1.62
CA ILE A 55 5.52 5.25 -0.32
C ILE A 55 4.92 3.85 -0.42
N TRP A 56 5.22 3.02 0.58
CA TRP A 56 4.65 1.69 0.74
C TRP A 56 3.91 1.61 2.06
N ASP A 57 2.72 1.01 2.01
CA ASP A 57 1.82 0.94 3.17
C ASP A 57 1.96 -0.41 3.84
N ASN A 58 2.28 -0.39 5.14
CA ASN A 58 2.32 -1.60 5.95
C ASN A 58 0.93 -1.84 6.52
N ILE A 59 0.35 -3.00 6.23
CA ILE A 59 -1.01 -3.34 6.65
C ILE A 59 -1.05 -4.49 7.67
N ALA A 60 0.06 -5.20 7.82
CA ALA A 60 0.24 -6.25 8.81
C ALA A 60 1.73 -6.57 8.90
N ALA A 61 2.14 -7.38 9.86
CA ALA A 61 3.54 -7.77 10.00
C ALA A 61 4.03 -8.44 8.71
N GLY A 62 5.07 -7.85 8.10
CA GLY A 62 5.64 -8.39 6.85
C GLY A 62 4.73 -8.25 5.64
N GLU A 63 3.75 -7.33 5.66
CA GLU A 63 2.84 -7.12 4.53
C GLU A 63 2.84 -5.67 4.10
N TYR A 64 3.27 -5.42 2.87
CA TYR A 64 3.37 -4.08 2.30
C TYR A 64 2.74 -4.04 0.92
N LEU A 65 2.10 -2.92 0.59
CA LEU A 65 1.65 -2.65 -0.76
C LEU A 65 1.97 -1.21 -1.13
N SER A 66 2.12 -0.96 -2.43
CA SER A 66 2.43 0.39 -2.91
C SER A 66 1.24 1.32 -2.68
N ASP A 67 1.51 2.50 -2.12
CA ASP A 67 0.52 3.55 -1.93
C ASP A 67 -0.08 4.04 -3.26
N ALA A 68 0.59 3.78 -4.37
CA ALA A 68 0.08 4.12 -5.71
C ALA A 68 -1.23 3.41 -6.05
N TYR A 69 -1.58 2.35 -5.32
CA TYR A 69 -2.81 1.59 -5.52
C TYR A 69 -3.80 1.76 -4.38
N VAL A 70 -3.56 2.69 -3.46
CA VAL A 70 -4.43 2.90 -2.30
C VAL A 70 -5.00 4.33 -2.32
N HIS A 71 -6.32 4.44 -2.25
CA HIS A 71 -6.98 5.72 -2.27
C HIS A 71 -6.99 6.33 -0.87
N THR A 72 -5.94 7.08 -0.53
CA THR A 72 -5.82 7.74 0.76
C THR A 72 -6.35 9.17 0.74
N GLY A 73 -6.50 9.75 -0.43
CA GLY A 73 -6.90 11.15 -0.57
C GLY A 73 -5.76 12.13 -0.33
N SER A 74 -4.53 11.62 -0.24
CA SER A 74 -3.34 12.45 0.01
C SER A 74 -2.19 11.95 -0.84
N ASP A 75 -1.32 12.88 -1.26
CA ASP A 75 -0.09 12.54 -1.97
C ASP A 75 1.03 12.18 -1.00
N GLY A 76 0.87 12.51 0.27
CA GLY A 76 1.87 12.23 1.30
C GLY A 76 1.44 11.11 2.23
N MET A 77 2.19 10.94 3.29
CA MET A 77 1.90 9.89 4.28
C MET A 77 0.66 10.23 5.10
N VAL A 78 -0.14 9.21 5.38
CA VAL A 78 -1.35 9.32 6.20
C VAL A 78 -1.23 8.52 7.50
N ALA A 79 -0.06 7.92 7.74
CA ALA A 79 0.22 7.13 8.94
C ALA A 79 1.67 7.38 9.37
N PRO A 80 2.05 6.96 10.60
CA PRO A 80 3.43 7.13 11.05
C PRO A 80 4.42 6.35 10.17
N ARG A 81 5.67 6.79 10.17
CA ARG A 81 6.73 6.04 9.52
C ARG A 81 6.94 4.71 10.24
N CYS A 82 7.18 3.66 9.48
CA CYS A 82 7.54 2.37 10.05
C CYS A 82 8.92 2.47 10.73
N ALA A 83 9.05 1.81 11.83
CA ALA A 83 10.32 1.78 12.59
C ALA A 83 11.40 1.03 11.82
#